data_4429548806843db94d66d93b7774e669
#
_entry.id   4429548806843db94d66d93b7774e669
#
_cell.length_a   1.000
_cell.length_b   1.000
_cell.length_c   1.000
_cell.angle_alpha   90.00
_cell.angle_beta   90.00
_cell.angle_gamma   90.00
#
_symmetry.space_group_name_H-M   'P 1'
#
loop_
_entity.id
_entity.type
_entity.pdbx_description
1 polymer ?
#
loop_
_entity_poly.entity_id
_entity_poly.type
_entity_poly.pdbx_seq_one_letter_code
_entity_poly.pdbx_strand_id
1 'polypeptide(L)'
;MREAQEYLHHVGLSSLTNSESHTLSQVQQVLSWLDPSQPVLAQTGCDFETASKLQLNHSEQLLGIFPIQDRPHIMVTFSAELIQDRMLIEEMLNEGMSVARINCAHDNPTVWLNMIRVLKKAVAKTGRNCKVYMDLGGPKIRIRSIAGQKKKKDMQLPVSEGTELWLRDAGYHKFDKEKKLKDPDVLY
;
A
#
# COMPACT_ATOMS: atom_id res chain seq x y z
N MET A 1 -26.82 1.61 -9.28
CA MET A 1 -26.34 1.69 -7.87
C MET A 1 -25.27 2.77 -7.68
N ARG A 2 -24.23 2.85 -8.53
CA ARG A 2 -23.14 3.83 -8.39
C ARG A 2 -23.64 5.28 -8.51
N GLU A 3 -24.43 5.60 -9.54
CA GLU A 3 -25.01 6.94 -9.71
C GLU A 3 -25.88 7.39 -8.52
N ALA A 4 -26.67 6.46 -7.94
CA ALA A 4 -27.49 6.77 -6.77
C ALA A 4 -26.63 7.05 -5.54
N GLN A 5 -25.51 6.34 -5.36
CA GLN A 5 -24.55 6.60 -4.29
C GLN A 5 -23.84 7.94 -4.47
N GLU A 6 -23.42 8.27 -5.69
CA GLU A 6 -22.82 9.56 -6.02
C GLU A 6 -23.80 10.70 -5.74
N TYR A 7 -25.06 10.54 -6.10
CA TYR A 7 -26.10 11.52 -5.79
C TYR A 7 -26.30 11.69 -4.29
N LEU A 8 -26.37 10.59 -3.52
CA LEU A 8 -26.49 10.63 -2.07
C LEU A 8 -25.29 11.34 -1.40
N HIS A 9 -24.07 11.10 -1.90
CA HIS A 9 -22.89 11.83 -1.45
C HIS A 9 -23.00 13.33 -1.73
N HIS A 10 -23.45 13.68 -2.92
CA HIS A 10 -23.57 15.07 -3.35
C HIS A 10 -24.59 15.87 -2.50
N VAL A 11 -25.67 15.23 -2.09
CA VAL A 11 -26.70 15.84 -1.23
C VAL A 11 -26.45 15.65 0.28
N GLY A 12 -25.32 15.09 0.67
CA GLY A 12 -24.94 14.94 2.07
C GLY A 12 -25.70 13.84 2.83
N LEU A 13 -26.39 12.94 2.15
CA LEU A 13 -27.16 11.86 2.76
C LEU A 13 -26.38 10.54 2.87
N SER A 14 -25.13 10.51 2.44
CA SER A 14 -24.29 9.33 2.57
C SER A 14 -23.69 9.21 3.96
N SER A 15 -23.23 7.99 4.29
CA SER A 15 -22.50 7.71 5.52
C SER A 15 -21.19 8.52 5.61
N LEU A 16 -20.87 9.04 6.80
CA LEU A 16 -19.61 9.74 7.06
C LEU A 16 -18.37 8.83 6.94
N THR A 17 -18.55 7.53 6.84
CA THR A 17 -17.45 6.55 6.68
C THR A 17 -16.66 6.69 5.39
N ASN A 18 -17.21 7.33 4.37
CA ASN A 18 -16.56 7.51 3.06
C ASN A 18 -16.31 8.99 2.74
N SER A 19 -16.17 9.82 3.77
CA SER A 19 -16.05 11.27 3.62
C SER A 19 -14.66 11.82 3.97
N GLU A 20 -13.64 10.96 4.07
CA GLU A 20 -12.30 11.35 4.54
C GLU A 20 -11.70 12.53 3.78
N SER A 21 -11.95 12.62 2.47
CA SER A 21 -11.46 13.69 1.61
C SER A 21 -12.27 14.98 1.67
N HIS A 22 -13.50 14.94 2.22
CA HIS A 22 -14.45 16.08 2.25
C HIS A 22 -15.31 16.10 3.52
N THR A 23 -14.78 15.60 4.63
CA THR A 23 -15.51 15.44 5.91
C THR A 23 -16.20 16.71 6.38
N LEU A 24 -15.52 17.86 6.31
CA LEU A 24 -16.09 19.12 6.75
C LEU A 24 -17.32 19.51 5.91
N SER A 25 -17.20 19.42 4.58
CA SER A 25 -18.31 19.69 3.67
C SER A 25 -19.49 18.76 3.92
N GLN A 26 -19.24 17.46 4.14
CA GLN A 26 -20.26 16.48 4.45
C GLN A 26 -20.99 16.78 5.77
N VAL A 27 -20.26 17.14 6.82
CA VAL A 27 -20.84 17.52 8.11
C VAL A 27 -21.68 18.77 8.00
N GLN A 28 -21.20 19.79 7.30
CA GLN A 28 -21.93 21.04 7.04
C GLN A 28 -23.23 20.79 6.29
N GLN A 29 -23.19 19.91 5.29
CA GLN A 29 -24.38 19.52 4.54
C GLN A 29 -25.41 18.84 5.43
N VAL A 30 -25.01 17.89 6.25
CA VAL A 30 -25.92 17.23 7.21
C VAL A 30 -26.50 18.24 8.20
N LEU A 31 -25.69 19.14 8.74
CA LEU A 31 -26.16 20.19 9.66
C LEU A 31 -27.18 21.11 9.01
N SER A 32 -26.99 21.51 7.77
CA SER A 32 -27.95 22.36 7.04
C SER A 32 -29.31 21.68 6.82
N TRP A 33 -29.33 20.35 6.76
CA TRP A 33 -30.56 19.58 6.67
C TRP A 33 -31.28 19.45 8.02
N LEU A 34 -30.51 19.34 9.12
CA LEU A 34 -31.06 19.24 10.47
C LEU A 34 -31.57 20.57 11.01
N ASP A 35 -30.92 21.66 10.68
CA ASP A 35 -31.28 23.01 11.07
C ASP A 35 -31.09 24.00 9.90
N PRO A 36 -32.15 24.18 9.07
CA PRO A 36 -32.09 25.12 7.93
C PRO A 36 -31.98 26.59 8.35
N SER A 37 -32.10 26.95 9.61
CA SER A 37 -31.95 28.31 10.11
C SER A 37 -30.49 28.72 10.30
N GLN A 38 -29.58 27.75 10.34
CA GLN A 38 -28.14 28.01 10.45
C GLN A 38 -27.60 28.65 9.17
N PRO A 39 -26.74 29.67 9.31
CA PRO A 39 -26.07 30.23 8.12
C PRO A 39 -25.27 29.13 7.43
N VAL A 40 -25.46 28.97 6.12
CA VAL A 40 -24.59 28.14 5.31
C VAL A 40 -23.19 28.73 5.44
N LEU A 41 -22.34 28.08 6.24
CA LEU A 41 -20.94 28.48 6.34
C LEU A 41 -20.34 28.47 4.93
N ALA A 42 -19.67 29.55 4.56
CA ALA A 42 -18.96 29.58 3.28
C ALA A 42 -18.16 28.29 3.15
N GLN A 43 -18.27 27.61 2.01
CA GLN A 43 -17.58 26.34 1.77
C GLN A 43 -16.07 26.55 1.95
N THR A 44 -15.62 26.27 3.15
CA THR A 44 -14.20 26.28 3.50
C THR A 44 -13.74 24.83 3.41
N GLY A 45 -13.18 24.46 2.26
CA GLY A 45 -12.65 23.11 2.08
C GLY A 45 -13.06 22.45 0.76
N CYS A 46 -12.75 21.17 0.68
CA CYS A 46 -12.99 20.36 -0.49
C CYS A 46 -14.38 19.72 -0.37
N ASP A 47 -15.23 19.87 -1.37
CA ASP A 47 -16.46 19.10 -1.50
C ASP A 47 -16.21 17.77 -2.20
N PHE A 48 -17.24 16.93 -2.31
CA PHE A 48 -17.14 15.60 -2.92
C PHE A 48 -16.66 15.67 -4.37
N GLU A 49 -17.19 16.58 -5.16
CA GLU A 49 -16.85 16.73 -6.59
C GLU A 49 -15.42 17.19 -6.77
N THR A 50 -15.01 18.20 -6.00
CA THR A 50 -13.63 18.71 -6.00
C THR A 50 -12.65 17.66 -5.53
N ALA A 51 -12.98 16.92 -4.45
CA ALA A 51 -12.16 15.83 -3.94
C ALA A 51 -11.95 14.75 -5.00
N SER A 52 -13.02 14.32 -5.65
CA SER A 52 -12.99 13.31 -6.72
C SER A 52 -12.15 13.75 -7.91
N LYS A 53 -12.30 15.01 -8.35
CA LYS A 53 -11.48 15.58 -9.43
C LYS A 53 -10.00 15.66 -9.05
N LEU A 54 -9.69 16.10 -7.84
CA LEU A 54 -8.31 16.16 -7.35
C LEU A 54 -7.69 14.78 -7.27
N GLN A 55 -8.41 13.79 -6.76
CA GLN A 55 -7.95 12.41 -6.67
C GLN A 55 -7.65 11.83 -8.06
N LEU A 56 -8.55 12.04 -9.03
CA LEU A 56 -8.35 11.61 -10.40
C LEU A 56 -7.11 12.27 -11.01
N ASN A 57 -7.02 13.60 -10.93
CA ASN A 57 -5.88 14.34 -11.45
C ASN A 57 -4.54 13.90 -10.84
N HIS A 58 -4.49 13.69 -9.52
CA HIS A 58 -3.28 13.20 -8.86
C HIS A 58 -2.94 11.77 -9.28
N SER A 59 -3.95 10.92 -9.43
CA SER A 59 -3.76 9.56 -9.94
C SER A 59 -3.17 9.57 -11.35
N GLU A 60 -3.71 10.39 -12.25
CA GLU A 60 -3.22 10.51 -13.63
C GLU A 60 -1.80 11.10 -13.70
N GLN A 61 -1.49 12.08 -12.85
CA GLN A 61 -0.14 12.65 -12.77
C GLN A 61 0.90 11.62 -12.30
N LEU A 62 0.55 10.81 -11.31
CA LEU A 62 1.45 9.81 -10.72
C LEU A 62 1.55 8.55 -11.58
N LEU A 63 0.43 8.00 -12.00
CA LEU A 63 0.34 6.68 -12.62
C LEU A 63 0.16 6.73 -14.13
N GLY A 64 -0.24 7.88 -14.66
CA GLY A 64 -0.62 8.08 -16.06
C GLY A 64 -2.10 7.86 -16.29
N ILE A 65 -2.54 8.06 -17.53
CA ILE A 65 -3.93 7.81 -17.93
C ILE A 65 -4.22 6.30 -17.84
N PHE A 66 -5.42 5.95 -17.40
CA PHE A 66 -5.86 4.56 -17.31
C PHE A 66 -5.69 3.85 -18.66
N PRO A 67 -4.99 2.71 -18.70
CA PRO A 67 -4.71 2.02 -19.96
C PRO A 67 -5.96 1.40 -20.58
N ILE A 68 -6.97 1.13 -19.78
CA ILE A 68 -8.29 0.60 -20.18
C ILE A 68 -9.36 1.40 -19.45
N GLN A 69 -10.28 1.97 -20.19
CA GLN A 69 -11.38 2.74 -19.64
C GLN A 69 -12.17 1.92 -18.60
N ASP A 70 -12.57 2.55 -17.50
CA ASP A 70 -13.33 1.96 -16.39
C ASP A 70 -12.64 0.80 -15.63
N ARG A 71 -11.34 0.64 -15.79
CA ARG A 71 -10.55 -0.31 -15.01
C ARG A 71 -9.54 0.41 -14.11
N PRO A 72 -9.28 -0.13 -12.90
CA PRO A 72 -8.24 0.41 -12.02
C PRO A 72 -6.85 0.20 -12.62
N HIS A 73 -5.88 0.97 -12.14
CA HIS A 73 -4.47 0.70 -12.39
C HIS A 73 -4.06 -0.65 -11.81
N ILE A 74 -3.37 -1.46 -12.61
CA ILE A 74 -2.84 -2.75 -12.18
C ILE A 74 -1.36 -2.58 -11.87
N MET A 75 -1.02 -2.79 -10.59
CA MET A 75 0.37 -2.79 -10.12
C MET A 75 0.86 -4.21 -9.93
N VAL A 76 1.96 -4.57 -10.60
CA VAL A 76 2.61 -5.87 -10.43
C VAL A 76 3.97 -5.68 -9.78
N THR A 77 4.26 -6.45 -8.72
CA THR A 77 5.58 -6.45 -8.10
C THR A 77 6.54 -7.31 -8.92
N PHE A 78 7.62 -6.70 -9.37
CA PHE A 78 8.67 -7.39 -10.11
C PHE A 78 9.59 -8.16 -9.17
N SER A 79 9.92 -9.38 -9.56
CA SER A 79 10.96 -10.21 -8.93
C SER A 79 12.14 -10.43 -9.88
N ALA A 80 13.25 -10.88 -9.32
CA ALA A 80 14.43 -11.20 -10.11
C ALA A 80 14.17 -12.30 -11.16
N GLU A 81 13.27 -13.23 -10.86
CA GLU A 81 12.88 -14.33 -11.77
C GLU A 81 12.11 -13.80 -12.98
N LEU A 82 11.25 -12.81 -12.78
CA LEU A 82 10.42 -12.24 -13.85
C LEU A 82 11.25 -11.62 -14.97
N ILE A 83 12.49 -11.20 -14.69
CA ILE A 83 13.41 -10.66 -15.71
C ILE A 83 13.71 -11.69 -16.81
N GLN A 84 13.64 -12.98 -16.49
CA GLN A 84 13.93 -14.07 -17.43
C GLN A 84 12.78 -14.33 -18.42
N ASP A 85 11.56 -13.92 -18.06
CA ASP A 85 10.36 -14.13 -18.88
C ASP A 85 9.85 -12.81 -19.47
N ARG A 86 10.46 -12.42 -20.58
CA ARG A 86 10.06 -11.20 -21.30
C ARG A 86 8.68 -11.31 -21.94
N MET A 87 8.27 -12.52 -22.36
CA MET A 87 6.96 -12.73 -22.97
C MET A 87 5.86 -12.47 -21.95
N LEU A 88 6.02 -12.96 -20.74
CA LEU A 88 5.07 -12.73 -19.65
C LEU A 88 4.94 -11.22 -19.31
N ILE A 89 6.05 -10.46 -19.34
CA ILE A 89 5.99 -9.01 -19.12
C ILE A 89 5.20 -8.32 -20.25
N GLU A 90 5.40 -8.73 -21.51
CA GLU A 90 4.67 -8.19 -22.65
C GLU A 90 3.16 -8.53 -22.56
N GLU A 91 2.82 -9.74 -22.16
CA GLU A 91 1.44 -10.17 -21.91
C GLU A 91 0.78 -9.36 -20.80
N MET A 92 1.44 -9.20 -19.66
CA MET A 92 0.95 -8.36 -18.55
C MET A 92 0.68 -6.91 -18.98
N LEU A 93 1.55 -6.33 -19.81
CA LEU A 93 1.35 -4.98 -20.36
C LEU A 93 0.11 -4.93 -21.26
N ASN A 94 -0.10 -5.94 -22.11
CA ASN A 94 -1.25 -6.01 -22.99
C ASN A 94 -2.56 -6.21 -22.22
N GLU A 95 -2.52 -6.94 -21.10
CA GLU A 95 -3.65 -7.17 -20.20
C GLU A 95 -3.92 -5.97 -19.26
N GLY A 96 -3.14 -4.91 -19.35
CA GLY A 96 -3.43 -3.64 -18.66
C GLY A 96 -2.55 -3.34 -17.45
N MET A 97 -1.44 -4.06 -17.25
CA MET A 97 -0.45 -3.65 -16.26
C MET A 97 0.05 -2.24 -16.58
N SER A 98 -0.12 -1.32 -15.63
CA SER A 98 0.24 0.09 -15.79
C SER A 98 1.35 0.54 -14.82
N VAL A 99 1.61 -0.26 -13.78
CA VAL A 99 2.64 0.04 -12.77
C VAL A 99 3.47 -1.21 -12.47
N ALA A 100 4.78 -1.10 -12.61
CA ALA A 100 5.74 -2.11 -12.18
C ALA A 100 6.37 -1.66 -10.86
N ARG A 101 6.07 -2.38 -9.77
CA ARG A 101 6.63 -2.10 -8.44
C ARG A 101 7.92 -2.88 -8.24
N ILE A 102 8.99 -2.17 -7.88
CA ILE A 102 10.28 -2.74 -7.47
C ILE A 102 10.42 -2.54 -5.96
N ASN A 103 10.44 -3.64 -5.22
CA ASN A 103 10.62 -3.59 -3.77
C ASN A 103 12.11 -3.48 -3.41
N CYS A 104 12.55 -2.27 -3.08
CA CYS A 104 13.95 -1.98 -2.75
C CYS A 104 14.39 -2.51 -1.36
N ALA A 105 13.52 -3.20 -0.62
CA ALA A 105 13.92 -3.96 0.56
C ALA A 105 14.59 -5.30 0.21
N HIS A 106 14.51 -5.71 -1.05
CA HIS A 106 15.10 -6.94 -1.59
C HIS A 106 16.03 -6.61 -2.76
N ASP A 107 16.90 -7.55 -3.10
CA ASP A 107 17.88 -7.43 -4.18
C ASP A 107 18.87 -6.26 -4.01
N ASN A 108 19.42 -5.79 -5.12
CA ASN A 108 20.42 -4.72 -5.15
C ASN A 108 20.22 -3.81 -6.39
N PRO A 109 20.89 -2.64 -6.45
CA PRO A 109 20.71 -1.69 -7.55
C PRO A 109 20.95 -2.26 -8.94
N THR A 110 21.85 -3.25 -9.08
CA THR A 110 22.11 -3.88 -10.38
C THR A 110 20.92 -4.68 -10.86
N VAL A 111 20.30 -5.43 -9.98
CA VAL A 111 19.08 -6.22 -10.27
C VAL A 111 17.91 -5.27 -10.59
N TRP A 112 17.70 -4.23 -9.78
CA TRP A 112 16.64 -3.24 -10.04
C TRP A 112 16.80 -2.55 -11.39
N LEU A 113 18.05 -2.18 -11.74
CA LEU A 113 18.34 -1.57 -13.04
C LEU A 113 18.02 -2.55 -14.19
N ASN A 114 18.28 -3.84 -14.01
CA ASN A 114 17.94 -4.87 -14.98
C ASN A 114 16.41 -5.01 -15.14
N MET A 115 15.65 -5.02 -14.04
CA MET A 115 14.18 -5.02 -14.09
C MET A 115 13.67 -3.84 -14.93
N ILE A 116 14.18 -2.63 -14.68
CA ILE A 116 13.79 -1.43 -15.41
C ILE A 116 14.15 -1.54 -16.89
N ARG A 117 15.33 -2.08 -17.22
CA ARG A 117 15.76 -2.24 -18.62
C ARG A 117 14.88 -3.22 -19.39
N VAL A 118 14.53 -4.34 -18.78
CA VAL A 118 13.65 -5.35 -19.39
C VAL A 118 12.24 -4.77 -19.58
N LEU A 119 11.71 -4.10 -18.57
CA LEU A 119 10.41 -3.41 -18.69
C LEU A 119 10.42 -2.37 -19.82
N LYS A 120 11.44 -1.51 -19.89
CA LYS A 120 11.52 -0.49 -20.96
C LYS A 120 11.55 -1.11 -22.37
N LYS A 121 12.20 -2.26 -22.53
CA LYS A 121 12.18 -2.99 -23.81
C LYS A 121 10.80 -3.55 -24.14
N ALA A 122 10.09 -4.08 -23.15
CA ALA A 122 8.73 -4.58 -23.33
C ALA A 122 7.74 -3.43 -23.62
N VAL A 123 7.85 -2.30 -22.93
CA VAL A 123 7.08 -1.07 -23.20
C VAL A 123 7.30 -0.58 -24.63
N ALA A 124 8.57 -0.52 -25.08
CA ALA A 124 8.89 -0.09 -26.46
C ALA A 124 8.32 -1.05 -27.52
N LYS A 125 8.24 -2.35 -27.22
CA LYS A 125 7.70 -3.36 -28.14
C LYS A 125 6.18 -3.36 -28.18
N THR A 126 5.52 -3.23 -27.02
CA THR A 126 4.07 -3.30 -26.92
C THR A 126 3.37 -1.96 -27.18
N GLY A 127 4.11 -0.85 -27.10
CA GLY A 127 3.54 0.50 -27.15
C GLY A 127 2.67 0.87 -25.94
N ARG A 128 2.65 0.02 -24.91
CA ARG A 128 1.89 0.25 -23.68
C ARG A 128 2.69 1.08 -22.67
N ASN A 129 2.02 2.05 -22.04
CA ASN A 129 2.65 2.82 -20.96
C ASN A 129 2.66 2.04 -19.66
N CYS A 130 3.81 2.08 -18.95
CA CYS A 130 3.94 1.51 -17.62
C CYS A 130 4.90 2.37 -16.79
N LYS A 131 4.45 2.75 -15.59
CA LYS A 131 5.27 3.50 -14.63
C LYS A 131 6.10 2.53 -13.79
N VAL A 132 7.31 2.95 -13.42
CA VAL A 132 8.12 2.26 -12.43
C VAL A 132 7.88 2.88 -11.06
N TYR A 133 7.45 2.06 -10.12
CA TYR A 133 7.29 2.45 -8.72
C TYR A 133 8.38 1.78 -7.89
N MET A 134 9.31 2.55 -7.34
CA MET A 134 10.36 2.05 -6.46
C MET A 134 9.92 2.21 -5.00
N ASP A 135 9.61 1.08 -4.38
CA ASP A 135 9.19 1.02 -2.98
C ASP A 135 10.42 0.94 -2.08
N LEU A 136 10.77 2.07 -1.46
CA LEU A 136 11.95 2.19 -0.62
C LEU A 136 11.80 1.38 0.66
N GLY A 137 12.86 0.65 1.01
CA GLY A 137 12.91 -0.08 2.29
C GLY A 137 12.94 0.90 3.47
N GLY A 138 11.84 0.95 4.23
CA GLY A 138 11.79 1.67 5.50
C GLY A 138 12.33 0.86 6.68
N PRO A 139 12.47 1.46 7.87
CA PRO A 139 12.78 0.73 9.08
C PRO A 139 11.66 -0.28 9.36
N LYS A 140 12.04 -1.54 9.52
CA LYS A 140 11.09 -2.62 9.83
C LYS A 140 11.48 -3.23 11.17
N ILE A 141 10.52 -3.28 12.08
CA ILE A 141 10.66 -4.04 13.30
C ILE A 141 10.81 -5.50 12.92
N ARG A 142 11.90 -6.14 13.38
CA ARG A 142 12.21 -7.53 13.10
C ARG A 142 12.62 -8.23 14.39
N ILE A 143 12.21 -9.49 14.51
CA ILE A 143 12.72 -10.38 15.52
C ILE A 143 14.21 -10.59 15.24
N ARG A 144 15.06 -10.26 16.21
CA ARG A 144 16.51 -10.34 16.08
C ARG A 144 17.02 -11.75 16.32
N SER A 145 16.44 -12.43 17.29
CA SER A 145 16.80 -13.79 17.68
C SER A 145 15.64 -14.49 18.37
N ILE A 146 15.68 -15.81 18.33
CA ILE A 146 14.74 -16.67 19.06
C ILE A 146 15.57 -17.42 20.09
N ALA A 147 15.16 -17.40 21.37
CA ALA A 147 15.87 -18.09 22.44
C ALA A 147 15.96 -19.59 22.11
N GLY A 148 17.12 -20.19 22.39
CA GLY A 148 17.37 -21.62 22.11
C GLY A 148 17.80 -21.97 20.69
N GLN A 149 17.75 -21.04 19.73
CA GLN A 149 18.17 -21.31 18.35
C GLN A 149 19.58 -20.75 18.06
N LYS A 150 20.47 -21.59 17.59
CA LYS A 150 21.88 -21.24 17.32
C LYS A 150 22.16 -20.76 15.89
N LYS A 151 21.25 -20.91 14.92
CA LYS A 151 21.50 -20.57 13.52
C LYS A 151 20.49 -19.56 12.98
N LYS A 152 21.02 -18.53 12.31
CA LYS A 152 20.26 -17.43 11.72
C LYS A 152 19.40 -17.80 10.49
N LYS A 153 19.56 -18.99 9.92
CA LYS A 153 19.06 -19.27 8.55
C LYS A 153 17.61 -19.73 8.47
N ASP A 154 17.07 -20.32 9.55
CA ASP A 154 15.68 -20.81 9.56
C ASP A 154 15.07 -20.58 10.96
N MET A 155 14.87 -19.29 11.30
CA MET A 155 14.19 -18.96 12.56
C MET A 155 12.69 -19.21 12.42
N GLN A 156 12.30 -20.47 12.47
CA GLN A 156 10.91 -20.89 12.59
C GLN A 156 10.68 -21.44 13.99
N LEU A 157 9.72 -20.85 14.68
CA LEU A 157 9.25 -21.37 15.95
C LEU A 157 7.94 -22.10 15.69
N PRO A 158 7.88 -23.43 15.91
CA PRO A 158 6.61 -24.14 15.85
C PRO A 158 5.73 -23.66 17.01
N VAL A 159 4.57 -23.15 16.69
CA VAL A 159 3.58 -22.69 17.67
C VAL A 159 2.29 -23.47 17.49
N SER A 160 1.61 -23.79 18.58
CA SER A 160 0.28 -24.38 18.60
C SER A 160 -0.72 -23.40 19.25
N GLU A 161 -2.01 -23.68 19.11
CA GLU A 161 -3.04 -22.89 19.78
C GLU A 161 -2.81 -22.88 21.30
N GLY A 162 -2.84 -21.70 21.91
CA GLY A 162 -2.57 -21.50 23.33
C GLY A 162 -1.09 -21.34 23.72
N THR A 163 -0.16 -21.38 22.75
CA THR A 163 1.26 -21.11 23.04
C THR A 163 1.44 -19.62 23.41
N GLU A 164 2.00 -19.35 24.58
CA GLU A 164 2.38 -18.01 25.00
C GLU A 164 3.80 -17.66 24.50
N LEU A 165 3.93 -16.51 23.84
CA LEU A 165 5.19 -16.00 23.33
C LEU A 165 5.53 -14.68 24.00
N TRP A 166 6.75 -14.56 24.50
CA TRP A 166 7.25 -13.34 25.13
C TRP A 166 8.15 -12.58 24.15
N LEU A 167 7.74 -11.35 23.81
CA LEU A 167 8.56 -10.41 23.03
C LEU A 167 9.31 -9.51 24.00
N ARG A 168 10.63 -9.38 23.82
CA ARG A 168 11.49 -8.50 24.61
C ARG A 168 12.30 -7.57 23.73
N ASP A 169 12.65 -6.41 24.28
CA ASP A 169 13.59 -5.50 23.64
C ASP A 169 15.02 -6.10 23.69
N ALA A 170 15.72 -6.03 22.56
CA ALA A 170 17.11 -6.49 22.44
C ALA A 170 18.09 -5.74 23.39
N GLY A 171 17.72 -4.54 23.87
CA GLY A 171 18.48 -3.77 24.87
C GLY A 171 18.43 -4.35 26.29
N TYR A 172 17.47 -5.21 26.58
CA TYR A 172 17.26 -5.79 27.92
C TYR A 172 18.34 -6.82 28.34
N HIS A 173 19.20 -7.22 27.44
CA HIS A 173 20.26 -8.22 27.70
C HIS A 173 21.31 -7.82 28.71
N LYS A 174 21.41 -6.56 29.10
CA LYS A 174 22.43 -6.12 30.07
C LYS A 174 22.08 -6.41 31.53
N PHE A 175 20.82 -6.66 31.84
CA PHE A 175 20.36 -6.83 33.22
C PHE A 175 20.16 -8.29 33.69
N ASP A 176 20.06 -9.26 32.81
CA ASP A 176 19.65 -10.62 33.17
C ASP A 176 20.72 -11.68 32.97
N LYS A 177 22.00 -11.35 33.10
CA LYS A 177 23.05 -12.38 33.14
C LYS A 177 22.92 -13.33 34.35
N GLU A 178 22.18 -12.95 35.38
CA GLU A 178 22.02 -13.74 36.60
C GLU A 178 20.71 -14.54 36.68
N LYS A 179 19.67 -14.17 35.94
CA LYS A 179 18.48 -14.99 35.79
C LYS A 179 18.51 -15.69 34.42
N LYS A 180 19.12 -16.87 34.37
CA LYS A 180 18.84 -17.86 33.34
C LYS A 180 17.35 -18.17 33.40
N LEU A 181 16.56 -17.45 32.61
CA LEU A 181 15.18 -17.84 32.36
C LEU A 181 15.23 -19.23 31.73
N LYS A 182 14.74 -20.21 32.46
CA LYS A 182 14.57 -21.59 32.01
C LYS A 182 13.43 -21.74 31.00
N ASP A 183 12.97 -20.65 30.45
CA ASP A 183 11.82 -20.66 29.52
C ASP A 183 12.36 -20.69 28.09
N PRO A 184 12.11 -21.81 27.34
CA PRO A 184 12.65 -21.99 26.00
C PRO A 184 11.99 -21.09 24.93
N ASP A 185 10.88 -20.40 25.25
CA ASP A 185 10.01 -19.73 24.28
C ASP A 185 10.11 -18.20 24.29
N VAL A 186 11.26 -17.64 24.68
CA VAL A 186 11.46 -16.19 24.66
C VAL A 186 12.00 -15.73 23.31
N LEU A 187 11.28 -14.85 22.64
CA LEU A 187 11.68 -14.16 21.41
C LEU A 187 12.41 -12.86 21.76
N TYR A 188 13.55 -12.58 21.11
CA TYR A 188 14.33 -11.37 21.27
C TYR A 188 14.36 -10.53 20.02
#